data_c88933af4c00edcad66cc56e06ef2394
#
_entry.id   c88933af4c00edcad66cc56e06ef2394
#
_cell.length_a   1.000
_cell.length_b   1.000
_cell.length_c   1.000
_cell.angle_alpha   90.00
_cell.angle_beta   90.00
_cell.angle_gamma   90.00
#
_symmetry.space_group_name_H-M   'P 1'
#
loop_
_entity.id
_entity.type
_entity.pdbx_description
1 polymer ?
#
loop_
_entity_poly.entity_id
_entity_poly.type
_entity_poly.pdbx_seq_one_letter_code
_entity_poly.pdbx_strand_id
1 'polypeptide(L)'
;MKTKGKPWQFFVVAVLIVVFAFTAFLGISTQYGDTTKIWVKGAQDIRFGIDIRGGVDVTFMPADDYDATDEQMAAAESVIQQRLVNLNITDNEVYTDYNKDRIIVRFPWKEGETDFNPESAIQEIGATAVLTFREGKEVDSEGKPTGVTAENIILEGKDIKSATAAVDNNANSATYGQYYVSLELNDSGKESFAEATTRLSESKGTISIWMDDTMISYPTVNSAITDGNAMITLNGSDDKTRDEAISLANKINSGALPFALTAENYSTISPSLGANSLQAMVIAGVVAFVLVALFMIANYRLPGAVAVIALLGQTAMTLAFVSGYFSVLNSFTLTLPGIAGIILAIGMGVDANVIAAERIKEEIRSGKSIDGAIRAGFDRGLAPVIDEIGRASCRERVSSPV
;
A
#
# COMPACT_ATOMS: atom_id res chain seq x y z
N MET A 1 -40.03 11.35 39.62
CA MET A 1 -40.45 10.18 38.83
C MET A 1 -39.53 9.00 39.18
N LYS A 2 -40.04 7.94 39.80
CA LYS A 2 -39.27 6.68 40.03
C LYS A 2 -39.24 5.94 38.69
N THR A 3 -38.18 6.12 37.90
CA THR A 3 -37.89 5.21 36.78
C THR A 3 -37.33 3.92 37.37
N LYS A 4 -38.21 2.94 37.66
CA LYS A 4 -37.77 1.54 37.90
C LYS A 4 -37.01 1.11 36.65
N GLY A 5 -35.69 1.10 36.69
CA GLY A 5 -34.88 0.51 35.64
C GLY A 5 -35.36 -0.89 35.42
N LYS A 6 -35.75 -1.22 34.18
CA LYS A 6 -36.21 -2.56 33.84
C LYS A 6 -34.95 -3.45 33.66
N PRO A 7 -34.67 -4.43 34.51
CA PRO A 7 -33.43 -5.23 34.44
C PRO A 7 -33.22 -5.92 33.08
N TRP A 8 -34.30 -6.19 32.35
CA TRP A 8 -34.20 -6.77 31.00
C TRP A 8 -33.42 -5.88 30.00
N GLN A 9 -33.45 -4.54 30.19
CA GLN A 9 -32.74 -3.60 29.30
C GLN A 9 -31.21 -3.82 29.37
N PHE A 10 -30.68 -4.15 30.57
CA PHE A 10 -29.28 -4.50 30.71
C PHE A 10 -28.93 -5.76 29.89
N PHE A 11 -29.76 -6.82 30.00
CA PHE A 11 -29.50 -8.05 29.24
C PHE A 11 -29.59 -7.82 27.72
N VAL A 12 -30.52 -7.00 27.27
CA VAL A 12 -30.64 -6.66 25.84
C VAL A 12 -29.38 -5.94 25.36
N VAL A 13 -28.90 -4.94 26.10
CA VAL A 13 -27.66 -4.20 25.73
C VAL A 13 -26.45 -5.12 25.77
N ALA A 14 -26.32 -5.96 26.79
CA ALA A 14 -25.23 -6.93 26.89
C ALA A 14 -25.22 -7.91 25.71
N VAL A 15 -26.39 -8.44 25.33
CA VAL A 15 -26.52 -9.33 24.16
C VAL A 15 -26.17 -8.57 22.87
N LEU A 16 -26.62 -7.33 22.70
CA LEU A 16 -26.27 -6.52 21.54
C LEU A 16 -24.76 -6.28 21.43
N ILE A 17 -24.08 -6.00 22.55
CA ILE A 17 -22.61 -5.84 22.59
C ILE A 17 -21.93 -7.14 22.19
N VAL A 18 -22.37 -8.28 22.72
CA VAL A 18 -21.78 -9.59 22.39
C VAL A 18 -22.01 -9.94 20.91
N VAL A 19 -23.21 -9.73 20.38
CA VAL A 19 -23.50 -9.96 18.96
C VAL A 19 -22.66 -9.02 18.07
N PHE A 20 -22.57 -7.75 18.45
CA PHE A 20 -21.72 -6.79 17.72
C PHE A 20 -20.24 -7.19 17.79
N ALA A 21 -19.72 -7.59 18.96
CA ALA A 21 -18.36 -8.08 19.10
C ALA A 21 -18.12 -9.31 18.21
N PHE A 22 -19.06 -10.26 18.22
CA PHE A 22 -18.97 -11.46 17.39
C PHE A 22 -18.91 -11.13 15.89
N THR A 23 -19.78 -10.24 15.40
CA THR A 23 -19.79 -9.81 14.00
C THR A 23 -18.59 -8.96 13.63
N ALA A 24 -18.06 -8.12 14.55
CA ALA A 24 -16.84 -7.32 14.33
C ALA A 24 -15.57 -8.20 14.24
N PHE A 25 -15.52 -9.31 15.00
CA PHE A 25 -14.39 -10.24 14.92
C PHE A 25 -14.46 -11.17 13.69
N LEU A 26 -15.60 -11.78 13.42
CA LEU A 26 -15.72 -12.80 12.38
C LEU A 26 -16.12 -12.25 11.01
N GLY A 27 -16.73 -11.04 10.97
CA GLY A 27 -17.35 -10.53 9.76
C GLY A 27 -18.61 -11.30 9.37
N ILE A 28 -19.22 -10.95 8.26
CA ILE A 28 -20.32 -11.66 7.63
C ILE A 28 -19.99 -11.81 6.15
N SER A 29 -19.70 -13.03 5.73
CA SER A 29 -19.44 -13.37 4.33
C SER A 29 -20.28 -14.56 3.90
N THR A 30 -20.60 -14.62 2.62
CA THR A 30 -21.27 -15.78 2.01
C THR A 30 -20.48 -16.23 0.79
N GLN A 31 -20.25 -17.54 0.71
CA GLN A 31 -19.54 -18.13 -0.42
C GLN A 31 -20.54 -18.52 -1.51
N TYR A 32 -20.30 -18.07 -2.74
CA TYR A 32 -21.05 -18.42 -3.94
C TYR A 32 -20.10 -19.08 -4.95
N GLY A 33 -20.01 -20.41 -4.94
CA GLY A 33 -19.03 -21.13 -5.75
C GLY A 33 -17.61 -20.75 -5.36
N ASP A 34 -16.81 -20.29 -6.32
CA ASP A 34 -15.41 -19.86 -6.12
C ASP A 34 -15.26 -18.40 -5.65
N THR A 35 -16.37 -17.65 -5.56
CA THR A 35 -16.35 -16.25 -5.13
C THR A 35 -16.94 -16.07 -3.73
N THR A 36 -16.22 -15.34 -2.86
CA THR A 36 -16.69 -14.98 -1.52
C THR A 36 -17.21 -13.54 -1.55
N LYS A 37 -18.51 -13.37 -1.26
CA LYS A 37 -19.10 -12.04 -1.09
C LYS A 37 -19.06 -11.65 0.38
N ILE A 38 -18.27 -10.61 0.70
CA ILE A 38 -18.19 -10.02 2.04
C ILE A 38 -19.30 -8.98 2.17
N TRP A 39 -20.21 -9.19 3.13
CA TRP A 39 -21.29 -8.26 3.45
C TRP A 39 -20.85 -7.27 4.55
N VAL A 40 -20.12 -7.78 5.52
CA VAL A 40 -19.59 -7.01 6.65
C VAL A 40 -18.17 -7.47 6.91
N LYS A 41 -17.23 -6.55 6.86
CA LYS A 41 -15.81 -6.84 7.13
C LYS A 41 -15.59 -7.11 8.60
N GLY A 42 -14.77 -8.12 8.90
CA GLY A 42 -14.35 -8.48 10.24
C GLY A 42 -12.86 -8.24 10.49
N ALA A 43 -12.36 -8.76 11.62
CA ALA A 43 -10.94 -8.66 11.96
C ALA A 43 -10.02 -9.37 10.93
N GLN A 44 -10.53 -10.35 10.19
CA GLN A 44 -9.80 -11.05 9.13
C GLN A 44 -9.60 -10.19 7.86
N ASP A 45 -10.42 -9.16 7.68
CA ASP A 45 -10.38 -8.27 6.53
C ASP A 45 -9.55 -6.99 6.80
N ILE A 46 -8.86 -6.93 7.95
CA ILE A 46 -8.00 -5.80 8.31
C ILE A 46 -6.77 -5.79 7.39
N ARG A 47 -6.52 -4.64 6.77
CA ARG A 47 -5.30 -4.42 6.02
C ARG A 47 -4.15 -4.12 6.97
N PHE A 48 -3.05 -4.85 6.81
CA PHE A 48 -1.86 -4.64 7.63
C PHE A 48 -0.81 -3.86 6.86
N GLY A 49 -0.08 -2.98 7.57
CA GLY A 49 1.04 -2.24 7.04
C GLY A 49 2.27 -3.12 6.75
N ILE A 50 3.27 -2.52 6.13
CA ILE A 50 4.53 -3.20 5.76
C ILE A 50 5.32 -3.70 6.97
N ASP A 51 5.14 -3.07 8.11
CA ASP A 51 5.73 -3.45 9.41
C ASP A 51 5.21 -4.79 9.95
N ILE A 52 4.03 -5.23 9.50
CA ILE A 52 3.39 -6.50 9.88
C ILE A 52 3.47 -7.52 8.73
N ARG A 53 3.11 -7.12 7.51
CA ARG A 53 3.18 -8.00 6.34
C ARG A 53 4.59 -8.25 5.86
N GLY A 54 5.51 -7.39 6.26
CA GLY A 54 6.80 -7.22 5.62
C GLY A 54 6.67 -6.37 4.35
N GLY A 55 7.73 -5.72 3.96
CA GLY A 55 7.71 -4.84 2.79
C GLY A 55 8.95 -3.98 2.69
N VAL A 56 8.88 -3.02 1.79
CA VAL A 56 9.91 -2.04 1.50
C VAL A 56 9.36 -0.64 1.77
N ASP A 57 10.16 0.16 2.47
CA ASP A 57 9.99 1.61 2.61
C ASP A 57 11.20 2.25 1.95
N VAL A 58 11.01 2.97 0.86
CA VAL A 58 12.09 3.62 0.12
C VAL A 58 11.77 5.09 -0.10
N THR A 59 12.78 5.93 0.07
CA THR A 59 12.73 7.36 -0.24
C THR A 59 13.55 7.64 -1.48
N PHE A 60 12.88 8.11 -2.53
CA PHE A 60 13.51 8.60 -3.75
C PHE A 60 13.68 10.11 -3.70
N MET A 61 14.82 10.60 -4.17
CA MET A 61 15.11 12.01 -4.38
C MET A 61 15.57 12.22 -5.82
N PRO A 62 15.43 13.43 -6.37
CA PRO A 62 16.06 13.80 -7.64
C PRO A 62 17.57 13.54 -7.59
N ALA A 63 18.12 12.94 -8.65
CA ALA A 63 19.55 12.71 -8.75
C ALA A 63 20.29 14.04 -8.97
N ASP A 64 21.57 14.08 -8.57
CA ASP A 64 22.50 15.18 -8.84
C ASP A 64 22.01 16.57 -8.36
N ASP A 65 21.31 16.63 -7.21
CA ASP A 65 20.72 17.86 -6.64
C ASP A 65 19.82 18.62 -7.65
N TYR A 66 19.13 17.90 -8.53
CA TYR A 66 18.19 18.48 -9.48
C TYR A 66 17.01 19.11 -8.75
N ASP A 67 16.77 20.41 -8.97
CA ASP A 67 15.65 21.16 -8.40
C ASP A 67 14.38 20.89 -9.23
N ALA A 68 13.57 19.94 -8.76
CA ALA A 68 12.37 19.50 -9.47
C ALA A 68 11.18 20.39 -9.13
N THR A 69 10.40 20.79 -10.15
CA THR A 69 9.14 21.52 -9.90
C THR A 69 8.07 20.60 -9.31
N ASP A 70 7.08 21.19 -8.61
CA ASP A 70 5.95 20.45 -8.04
C ASP A 70 5.22 19.60 -9.11
N GLU A 71 5.09 20.13 -10.35
CA GLU A 71 4.47 19.42 -11.46
C GLU A 71 5.31 18.21 -11.91
N GLN A 72 6.63 18.36 -11.93
CA GLN A 72 7.54 17.25 -12.24
C GLN A 72 7.53 16.18 -11.14
N MET A 73 7.49 16.59 -9.89
CA MET A 73 7.35 15.66 -8.74
C MET A 73 6.02 14.89 -8.80
N ALA A 74 4.91 15.54 -9.11
CA ALA A 74 3.61 14.92 -9.29
C ALA A 74 3.60 13.93 -10.48
N ALA A 75 4.27 14.29 -11.59
CA ALA A 75 4.43 13.39 -12.74
C ALA A 75 5.26 12.15 -12.37
N ALA A 76 6.36 12.32 -11.64
CA ALA A 76 7.19 11.20 -11.16
C ALA A 76 6.41 10.29 -10.22
N GLU A 77 5.60 10.84 -9.29
CA GLU A 77 4.71 10.08 -8.42
C GLU A 77 3.74 9.21 -9.25
N SER A 78 3.11 9.80 -10.28
CA SER A 78 2.17 9.08 -11.14
C SER A 78 2.84 7.92 -11.89
N VAL A 79 4.06 8.11 -12.40
CA VAL A 79 4.85 7.05 -13.06
C VAL A 79 5.20 5.94 -12.08
N ILE A 80 5.63 6.27 -10.86
CA ILE A 80 5.94 5.30 -9.80
C ILE A 80 4.68 4.49 -9.45
N GLN A 81 3.53 5.14 -9.25
CA GLN A 81 2.27 4.47 -8.98
C GLN A 81 1.89 3.50 -10.11
N GLN A 82 2.03 3.91 -11.37
CA GLN A 82 1.74 3.05 -12.51
C GLN A 82 2.69 1.84 -12.57
N ARG A 83 3.97 2.01 -12.24
CA ARG A 83 4.93 0.90 -12.17
C ARG A 83 4.59 -0.11 -11.10
N LEU A 84 4.20 0.36 -9.91
CA LEU A 84 3.76 -0.51 -8.82
C LEU A 84 2.53 -1.33 -9.23
N VAL A 85 1.56 -0.72 -9.92
CA VAL A 85 0.38 -1.41 -10.46
C VAL A 85 0.81 -2.45 -11.51
N ASN A 86 1.70 -2.11 -12.44
CA ASN A 86 2.19 -3.03 -13.48
C ASN A 86 2.98 -4.22 -12.89
N LEU A 87 3.67 -4.00 -11.77
CA LEU A 87 4.34 -5.06 -10.98
C LEU A 87 3.34 -5.88 -10.14
N ASN A 88 2.02 -5.61 -10.27
CA ASN A 88 0.96 -6.22 -9.47
C ASN A 88 1.12 -5.98 -7.95
N ILE A 89 1.66 -4.82 -7.59
CA ILE A 89 1.78 -4.33 -6.22
C ILE A 89 0.66 -3.31 -5.99
N THR A 90 -0.52 -3.80 -5.60
CA THR A 90 -1.73 -2.96 -5.47
C THR A 90 -1.89 -2.32 -4.10
N ASP A 91 -1.29 -2.91 -3.06
CA ASP A 91 -1.34 -2.44 -1.67
C ASP A 91 -0.12 -1.55 -1.37
N ASN A 92 0.05 -0.47 -2.15
CA ASN A 92 1.17 0.47 -2.00
C ASN A 92 0.71 1.82 -1.45
N GLU A 93 1.64 2.54 -0.85
CA GLU A 93 1.49 3.94 -0.43
C GLU A 93 2.59 4.74 -1.11
N VAL A 94 2.21 5.73 -1.91
CA VAL A 94 3.14 6.70 -2.52
C VAL A 94 2.78 8.07 -2.01
N TYR A 95 3.76 8.77 -1.48
CA TYR A 95 3.60 10.09 -0.89
C TYR A 95 4.73 11.01 -1.33
N THR A 96 4.39 12.18 -1.87
CA THR A 96 5.35 13.21 -2.28
C THR A 96 5.41 14.33 -1.24
N ASP A 97 6.62 14.58 -0.73
CA ASP A 97 6.95 15.72 0.14
C ASP A 97 7.58 16.83 -0.72
N TYR A 98 6.75 17.74 -1.21
CA TYR A 98 7.14 18.84 -2.09
C TYR A 98 8.09 19.86 -1.41
N ASN A 99 8.18 19.88 -0.07
CA ASN A 99 9.10 20.79 0.63
C ASN A 99 10.54 20.27 0.66
N LYS A 100 10.73 18.99 0.41
CA LYS A 100 12.03 18.31 0.47
C LYS A 100 12.35 17.56 -0.82
N ASP A 101 11.57 17.76 -1.87
CA ASP A 101 11.71 17.11 -3.18
C ASP A 101 11.96 15.61 -3.09
N ARG A 102 11.12 14.92 -2.32
CA ARG A 102 11.24 13.48 -2.12
C ARG A 102 9.93 12.74 -2.30
N ILE A 103 10.03 11.53 -2.84
CA ILE A 103 8.91 10.62 -3.02
C ILE A 103 9.15 9.41 -2.12
N ILE A 104 8.26 9.20 -1.16
CA ILE A 104 8.29 8.07 -0.23
C ILE A 104 7.36 7.00 -0.77
N VAL A 105 7.91 5.81 -0.98
CA VAL A 105 7.19 4.67 -1.54
C VAL A 105 7.24 3.52 -0.56
N ARG A 106 6.07 3.01 -0.18
CA ARG A 106 5.89 1.86 0.70
C ARG A 106 5.08 0.79 0.01
N PHE A 107 5.60 -0.40 -0.02
CA PHE A 107 4.89 -1.53 -0.63
C PHE A 107 5.19 -2.85 0.08
N PRO A 108 4.17 -3.74 0.23
CA PRO A 108 4.34 -5.02 0.89
C PRO A 108 5.03 -6.03 -0.03
N TRP A 109 5.57 -7.09 0.57
CA TRP A 109 5.97 -8.30 -0.14
C TRP A 109 4.75 -8.96 -0.80
N LYS A 110 4.95 -9.60 -1.94
CA LYS A 110 3.89 -10.40 -2.55
C LYS A 110 3.63 -11.65 -1.69
N GLU A 111 2.37 -12.04 -1.56
CA GLU A 111 2.02 -13.27 -0.83
C GLU A 111 2.67 -14.50 -1.49
N GLY A 112 3.38 -15.29 -0.67
CA GLY A 112 4.03 -16.53 -1.11
C GLY A 112 5.41 -16.36 -1.77
N GLU A 113 5.94 -15.15 -1.90
CA GLU A 113 7.26 -14.89 -2.45
C GLU A 113 8.33 -15.09 -1.36
N THR A 114 9.21 -16.08 -1.54
CA THR A 114 10.30 -16.41 -0.60
C THR A 114 11.62 -15.75 -0.97
N ASP A 115 11.82 -15.39 -2.24
CA ASP A 115 13.06 -14.88 -2.82
C ASP A 115 12.93 -13.46 -3.39
N PHE A 116 12.10 -12.62 -2.78
CA PHE A 116 11.97 -11.24 -3.19
C PHE A 116 13.29 -10.48 -3.00
N ASN A 117 13.75 -9.84 -4.08
CA ASN A 117 14.91 -8.96 -4.04
C ASN A 117 14.45 -7.49 -3.97
N PRO A 118 14.50 -6.85 -2.79
CA PRO A 118 14.06 -5.47 -2.63
C PRO A 118 14.88 -4.49 -3.47
N GLU A 119 16.18 -4.74 -3.65
CA GLU A 119 17.05 -3.86 -4.45
C GLU A 119 16.64 -3.84 -5.91
N SER A 120 16.34 -5.01 -6.50
CA SER A 120 15.84 -5.09 -7.88
C SER A 120 14.52 -4.36 -8.05
N ALA A 121 13.59 -4.51 -7.10
CA ALA A 121 12.31 -3.80 -7.14
C ALA A 121 12.48 -2.28 -7.04
N ILE A 122 13.34 -1.81 -6.14
CA ILE A 122 13.66 -0.38 -5.98
C ILE A 122 14.29 0.18 -7.27
N GLN A 123 15.24 -0.56 -7.87
CA GLN A 123 15.87 -0.15 -9.14
C GLN A 123 14.84 -0.11 -10.28
N GLU A 124 13.94 -1.08 -10.36
CA GLU A 124 12.91 -1.13 -11.40
C GLU A 124 11.90 0.01 -11.27
N ILE A 125 11.51 0.34 -10.02
CA ILE A 125 10.59 1.45 -9.74
C ILE A 125 11.25 2.79 -10.02
N GLY A 126 12.53 2.97 -9.66
CA GLY A 126 13.28 4.22 -9.78
C GLY A 126 13.97 4.44 -11.14
N ALA A 127 13.96 3.46 -12.05
CA ALA A 127 14.63 3.59 -13.35
C ALA A 127 14.01 4.74 -14.18
N THR A 128 14.83 5.52 -14.87
CA THR A 128 14.36 6.61 -15.74
C THR A 128 13.51 6.08 -16.89
N ALA A 129 13.91 4.95 -17.45
CA ALA A 129 13.19 4.19 -18.49
C ALA A 129 12.79 5.03 -19.71
N VAL A 130 13.70 5.89 -20.17
CA VAL A 130 13.52 6.67 -21.39
C VAL A 130 13.74 5.77 -22.61
N LEU A 131 12.64 5.38 -23.25
CA LEU A 131 12.72 4.63 -24.50
C LEU A 131 12.86 5.57 -25.68
N THR A 132 13.89 5.33 -26.53
CA THR A 132 14.09 6.05 -27.79
C THR A 132 14.40 5.09 -28.93
N PHE A 133 13.86 5.41 -30.11
CA PHE A 133 14.23 4.77 -31.37
C PHE A 133 15.09 5.75 -32.16
N ARG A 134 16.29 5.35 -32.52
CA ARG A 134 17.28 6.22 -33.16
C ARG A 134 17.73 5.66 -34.47
N GLU A 135 18.05 6.52 -35.42
CA GLU A 135 18.61 6.12 -36.71
C GLU A 135 20.06 5.67 -36.55
N GLY A 136 20.42 4.56 -37.17
CA GLY A 136 21.78 4.02 -37.12
C GLY A 136 22.04 3.20 -35.85
N LYS A 137 23.32 2.89 -35.59
CA LYS A 137 23.80 2.11 -34.42
C LYS A 137 25.20 2.56 -33.97
N GLU A 138 25.55 3.80 -34.23
CA GLU A 138 26.87 4.33 -33.89
C GLU A 138 26.99 4.57 -32.38
N VAL A 139 28.04 4.03 -31.79
CA VAL A 139 28.31 4.15 -30.34
C VAL A 139 29.77 4.58 -30.13
N ASP A 140 30.04 5.24 -29.02
CA ASP A 140 31.37 5.54 -28.53
C ASP A 140 32.01 4.35 -27.79
N SER A 141 33.18 4.55 -27.21
CA SER A 141 33.90 3.54 -26.43
C SER A 141 33.20 3.13 -25.14
N GLU A 142 32.23 3.94 -24.67
CA GLU A 142 31.43 3.70 -23.48
C GLU A 142 30.07 3.09 -23.83
N GLY A 143 29.77 2.88 -25.13
CA GLY A 143 28.50 2.33 -25.61
C GLY A 143 27.38 3.36 -25.75
N LYS A 144 27.64 4.66 -25.59
CA LYS A 144 26.65 5.75 -25.75
C LYS A 144 26.45 6.10 -27.22
N PRO A 145 25.25 6.56 -27.61
CA PRO A 145 24.95 6.92 -28.99
C PRO A 145 25.80 8.11 -29.47
N THR A 146 26.35 8.02 -30.68
CA THR A 146 27.17 9.08 -31.32
C THR A 146 26.69 9.35 -32.75
N GLY A 147 27.17 10.43 -33.33
CA GLY A 147 26.88 10.80 -34.74
C GLY A 147 25.40 10.82 -35.04
N VAL A 148 25.01 10.19 -36.15
CA VAL A 148 23.61 10.14 -36.60
C VAL A 148 22.69 9.50 -35.53
N THR A 149 23.20 8.51 -34.77
CA THR A 149 22.43 7.82 -33.73
C THR A 149 22.16 8.73 -32.54
N ALA A 150 23.02 9.68 -32.22
CA ALA A 150 22.79 10.65 -31.15
C ALA A 150 21.80 11.75 -31.59
N GLU A 151 21.87 12.19 -32.87
CA GLU A 151 21.15 13.34 -33.36
C GLU A 151 19.72 13.00 -33.83
N ASN A 152 19.52 11.82 -34.47
CA ASN A 152 18.26 11.45 -35.12
C ASN A 152 17.42 10.51 -34.27
N ILE A 153 16.60 11.07 -33.37
CA ILE A 153 15.56 10.34 -32.64
C ILE A 153 14.32 10.26 -33.54
N ILE A 154 13.89 9.03 -33.85
CA ILE A 154 12.72 8.73 -34.68
C ILE A 154 11.44 8.70 -33.82
N LEU A 155 11.49 8.01 -32.66
CA LEU A 155 10.40 7.88 -31.72
C LEU A 155 10.90 8.03 -30.28
N GLU A 156 10.03 8.53 -29.44
CA GLU A 156 10.20 8.55 -27.98
C GLU A 156 9.09 7.73 -27.30
N GLY A 157 9.24 7.43 -26.02
CA GLY A 157 8.24 6.68 -25.26
C GLY A 157 6.82 7.25 -25.32
N LYS A 158 6.68 8.59 -25.43
CA LYS A 158 5.39 9.29 -25.60
C LYS A 158 4.65 8.94 -26.89
N ASP A 159 5.35 8.42 -27.90
CA ASP A 159 4.80 8.05 -29.21
C ASP A 159 4.23 6.62 -29.21
N ILE A 160 4.38 5.90 -28.11
CA ILE A 160 3.90 4.54 -27.92
C ILE A 160 2.59 4.56 -27.16
N LYS A 161 1.58 3.90 -27.71
CA LYS A 161 0.25 3.75 -27.09
C LYS A 161 0.21 2.59 -26.12
N SER A 162 0.82 1.45 -26.48
CA SER A 162 0.89 0.26 -25.65
C SER A 162 2.07 -0.63 -26.02
N ALA A 163 2.56 -1.39 -25.01
CA ALA A 163 3.59 -2.40 -25.17
C ALA A 163 3.13 -3.72 -24.54
N THR A 164 3.34 -4.85 -25.23
CA THR A 164 2.92 -6.17 -24.77
C THR A 164 4.02 -7.19 -25.01
N ALA A 165 4.44 -7.91 -23.98
CA ALA A 165 5.36 -9.03 -24.11
C ALA A 165 4.64 -10.22 -24.77
N ALA A 166 5.26 -10.85 -25.77
CA ALA A 166 4.72 -11.99 -26.49
C ALA A 166 5.84 -12.96 -26.89
N VAL A 167 5.45 -14.15 -27.33
CA VAL A 167 6.35 -15.16 -27.92
C VAL A 167 5.98 -15.40 -29.37
N ASP A 168 6.97 -15.54 -30.24
CA ASP A 168 6.73 -15.86 -31.65
C ASP A 168 6.36 -17.33 -31.80
N ASN A 169 5.08 -17.58 -32.03
CA ASN A 169 4.52 -18.94 -32.24
C ASN A 169 4.43 -19.33 -33.72
N ASN A 170 4.94 -18.52 -34.64
CA ASN A 170 4.94 -18.82 -36.07
C ASN A 170 6.08 -19.77 -36.43
N ALA A 171 5.77 -21.05 -36.66
CA ALA A 171 6.74 -22.08 -36.98
C ALA A 171 7.62 -21.81 -38.23
N ASN A 172 7.18 -20.88 -39.11
CA ASN A 172 7.91 -20.45 -40.31
C ASN A 172 8.76 -19.20 -40.10
N SER A 173 8.73 -18.63 -38.91
CA SER A 173 9.53 -17.45 -38.55
C SER A 173 10.94 -17.84 -38.18
N ALA A 174 11.91 -17.01 -38.53
CA ALA A 174 13.31 -17.17 -38.07
C ALA A 174 13.46 -16.94 -36.56
N THR A 175 12.48 -16.33 -35.92
CA THR A 175 12.42 -15.99 -34.49
C THR A 175 11.44 -16.89 -33.73
N TYR A 176 11.07 -18.05 -34.29
CA TYR A 176 10.17 -19.00 -33.65
C TYR A 176 10.63 -19.36 -32.22
N GLY A 177 9.72 -19.22 -31.27
CA GLY A 177 9.97 -19.46 -29.85
C GLY A 177 10.71 -18.35 -29.11
N GLN A 178 11.11 -17.27 -29.78
CA GLN A 178 11.76 -16.13 -29.11
C GLN A 178 10.74 -15.17 -28.52
N TYR A 179 11.10 -14.56 -27.41
CA TYR A 179 10.29 -13.51 -26.78
C TYR A 179 10.55 -12.17 -27.44
N TYR A 180 9.49 -11.39 -27.58
CA TYR A 180 9.54 -10.03 -28.10
C TYR A 180 8.55 -9.12 -27.38
N VAL A 181 8.76 -7.80 -27.47
CA VAL A 181 7.79 -6.80 -27.05
C VAL A 181 7.13 -6.20 -28.30
N SER A 182 5.83 -6.39 -28.43
CA SER A 182 5.01 -5.75 -29.45
C SER A 182 4.62 -4.35 -29.01
N LEU A 183 4.83 -3.37 -29.87
CA LEU A 183 4.51 -1.97 -29.63
C LEU A 183 3.40 -1.53 -30.58
N GLU A 184 2.37 -0.90 -30.03
CA GLU A 184 1.36 -0.17 -30.78
C GLU A 184 1.68 1.32 -30.67
N LEU A 185 1.87 2.00 -31.81
CA LEU A 185 2.19 3.42 -31.85
C LEU A 185 0.91 4.26 -31.87
N ASN A 186 0.98 5.46 -31.30
CA ASN A 186 -0.07 6.46 -31.48
C ASN A 186 -0.01 7.09 -32.90
N ASP A 187 -0.93 7.97 -33.24
CA ASP A 187 -1.03 8.53 -34.61
C ASP A 187 0.24 9.30 -35.01
N SER A 188 0.85 10.08 -34.09
CA SER A 188 2.09 10.82 -34.37
C SER A 188 3.28 9.88 -34.53
N GLY A 189 3.40 8.88 -33.66
CA GLY A 189 4.44 7.85 -33.74
C GLY A 189 4.34 7.01 -35.00
N LYS A 190 3.12 6.66 -35.43
CA LYS A 190 2.86 5.93 -36.68
C LYS A 190 3.34 6.69 -37.88
N GLU A 191 3.06 8.00 -37.96
CA GLU A 191 3.49 8.86 -39.10
C GLU A 191 5.02 8.96 -39.13
N SER A 192 5.66 9.32 -38.02
CA SER A 192 7.12 9.44 -37.90
C SER A 192 7.84 8.12 -38.22
N PHE A 193 7.31 7.00 -37.74
CA PHE A 193 7.90 5.68 -37.97
C PHE A 193 7.72 5.20 -39.42
N ALA A 194 6.57 5.48 -40.01
CA ALA A 194 6.32 5.17 -41.43
C ALA A 194 7.26 5.95 -42.36
N GLU A 195 7.49 7.24 -42.09
CA GLU A 195 8.43 8.09 -42.84
C GLU A 195 9.86 7.55 -42.70
N ALA A 196 10.33 7.31 -41.46
CA ALA A 196 11.67 6.82 -41.20
C ALA A 196 11.90 5.43 -41.83
N THR A 197 10.96 4.48 -41.67
CA THR A 197 11.10 3.12 -42.19
C THR A 197 10.99 3.09 -43.72
N THR A 198 10.20 3.97 -44.32
CA THR A 198 10.16 4.10 -45.82
C THR A 198 11.52 4.53 -46.36
N ARG A 199 12.10 5.58 -45.79
CA ARG A 199 13.42 6.10 -46.17
C ARG A 199 14.55 5.08 -45.92
N LEU A 200 14.55 4.42 -44.75
CA LEU A 200 15.58 3.47 -44.38
C LEU A 200 15.46 2.11 -45.07
N SER A 201 14.29 1.71 -45.55
CA SER A 201 14.11 0.46 -46.31
C SER A 201 14.84 0.45 -47.63
N GLU A 202 14.99 1.60 -48.30
CA GLU A 202 15.73 1.76 -49.58
C GLU A 202 17.24 1.52 -49.39
N SER A 203 17.81 2.00 -48.27
CA SER A 203 19.22 1.87 -47.93
C SER A 203 19.54 0.62 -47.08
N LYS A 204 18.53 -0.14 -46.66
CA LYS A 204 18.61 -1.18 -45.64
C LYS A 204 19.27 -0.65 -44.35
N GLY A 205 18.86 0.55 -43.97
CA GLY A 205 19.36 1.20 -42.75
C GLY A 205 18.94 0.47 -41.47
N THR A 206 19.53 0.87 -40.38
CA THR A 206 19.30 0.28 -39.06
C THR A 206 18.57 1.29 -38.16
N ILE A 207 17.62 0.82 -37.39
CA ILE A 207 17.01 1.58 -36.28
C ILE A 207 17.47 0.93 -34.98
N SER A 208 18.17 1.67 -34.13
CA SER A 208 18.56 1.20 -32.81
C SER A 208 17.51 1.62 -31.77
N ILE A 209 17.24 0.73 -30.86
CA ILE A 209 16.26 0.88 -29.79
C ILE A 209 17.01 0.97 -28.47
N TRP A 210 16.77 2.04 -27.74
CA TRP A 210 17.51 2.36 -26.53
C TRP A 210 16.57 2.51 -25.35
N MET A 211 17.01 2.02 -24.20
CA MET A 211 16.42 2.32 -22.91
C MET A 211 17.47 3.05 -22.10
N ASP A 212 17.21 4.32 -21.81
CA ASP A 212 18.22 5.24 -21.26
C ASP A 212 19.49 5.26 -22.17
N ASP A 213 20.65 4.98 -21.63
CA ASP A 213 21.91 4.91 -22.37
C ASP A 213 22.28 3.48 -22.85
N THR A 214 21.37 2.51 -22.70
CA THR A 214 21.61 1.12 -23.08
C THR A 214 20.90 0.75 -24.37
N MET A 215 21.66 0.31 -25.38
CA MET A 215 21.10 -0.21 -26.63
C MET A 215 20.54 -1.61 -26.43
N ILE A 216 19.21 -1.77 -26.59
CA ILE A 216 18.50 -3.04 -26.40
C ILE A 216 18.55 -3.87 -27.68
N SER A 217 18.32 -3.25 -28.84
CA SER A 217 18.22 -3.92 -30.11
C SER A 217 18.53 -2.94 -31.26
N TYR A 218 18.98 -3.50 -32.41
CA TYR A 218 19.30 -2.70 -33.61
C TYR A 218 18.89 -3.41 -34.89
N PRO A 219 17.58 -3.65 -35.11
CA PRO A 219 17.09 -4.29 -36.31
C PRO A 219 17.39 -3.50 -37.57
N THR A 220 17.62 -4.22 -38.68
CA THR A 220 17.69 -3.63 -40.01
C THR A 220 16.29 -3.46 -40.60
N VAL A 221 16.02 -2.33 -41.18
CA VAL A 221 14.75 -2.04 -41.83
C VAL A 221 14.70 -2.68 -43.23
N ASN A 222 13.89 -3.72 -43.40
CA ASN A 222 13.73 -4.44 -44.65
C ASN A 222 12.60 -3.92 -45.54
N SER A 223 11.58 -3.33 -44.93
CA SER A 223 10.40 -2.77 -45.61
C SER A 223 9.81 -1.62 -44.80
N ALA A 224 9.06 -0.74 -45.44
CA ALA A 224 8.32 0.29 -44.76
C ALA A 224 7.25 -0.31 -43.83
N ILE A 225 7.14 0.23 -42.61
CA ILE A 225 6.16 -0.16 -41.59
C ILE A 225 5.17 1.00 -41.47
N THR A 226 3.97 0.81 -42.01
CA THR A 226 2.93 1.85 -42.06
C THR A 226 1.68 1.52 -41.22
N ASP A 227 1.65 0.36 -40.63
CA ASP A 227 0.51 -0.12 -39.81
C ASP A 227 0.51 0.40 -38.38
N GLY A 228 1.65 0.95 -37.93
CA GLY A 228 1.82 1.45 -36.54
C GLY A 228 2.19 0.40 -35.55
N ASN A 229 2.64 -0.79 -35.99
CA ASN A 229 3.11 -1.85 -35.14
C ASN A 229 4.63 -2.01 -35.28
N ALA A 230 5.35 -1.96 -34.15
CA ALA A 230 6.78 -2.23 -34.09
C ALA A 230 7.05 -3.40 -33.15
N MET A 231 8.21 -4.05 -33.30
CA MET A 231 8.62 -5.19 -32.46
C MET A 231 10.03 -4.98 -31.95
N ILE A 232 10.25 -5.26 -30.66
CA ILE A 232 11.59 -5.38 -30.05
C ILE A 232 11.85 -6.85 -29.76
N THR A 233 12.73 -7.50 -30.53
CA THR A 233 13.09 -8.90 -30.33
C THR A 233 14.23 -9.01 -29.32
N LEU A 234 14.09 -9.90 -28.34
CA LEU A 234 15.05 -10.08 -27.23
C LEU A 234 16.02 -11.27 -27.43
N ASN A 235 16.00 -11.90 -28.60
CA ASN A 235 16.92 -12.99 -28.98
C ASN A 235 17.09 -14.12 -27.96
N GLY A 236 16.02 -14.51 -27.26
CA GLY A 236 16.02 -15.61 -26.30
C GLY A 236 14.66 -16.27 -26.17
N SER A 237 14.66 -17.51 -25.66
CA SER A 237 13.47 -18.35 -25.46
C SER A 237 13.38 -18.95 -24.05
N ASP A 238 14.26 -18.53 -23.15
CA ASP A 238 14.30 -18.99 -21.75
C ASP A 238 13.39 -18.14 -20.86
N ASP A 239 13.15 -18.63 -19.64
CA ASP A 239 12.30 -17.92 -18.66
C ASP A 239 12.87 -16.56 -18.29
N LYS A 240 14.20 -16.40 -18.28
CA LYS A 240 14.84 -15.12 -18.00
C LYS A 240 14.49 -14.08 -19.06
N THR A 241 14.58 -14.45 -20.34
CA THR A 241 14.21 -13.55 -21.46
C THR A 241 12.72 -13.24 -21.46
N ARG A 242 11.86 -14.18 -21.02
CA ARG A 242 10.43 -13.90 -20.81
C ARG A 242 10.24 -12.79 -19.78
N ASP A 243 10.90 -12.90 -18.63
CA ASP A 243 10.77 -11.94 -17.54
C ASP A 243 11.37 -10.58 -17.92
N GLU A 244 12.45 -10.55 -18.69
CA GLU A 244 13.01 -9.34 -19.30
C GLU A 244 12.02 -8.67 -20.27
N ALA A 245 11.32 -9.46 -21.12
CA ALA A 245 10.30 -8.94 -22.03
C ALA A 245 9.12 -8.31 -21.27
N ILE A 246 8.66 -8.96 -20.20
CA ILE A 246 7.58 -8.45 -19.36
C ILE A 246 8.02 -7.16 -18.64
N SER A 247 9.21 -7.13 -18.06
CA SER A 247 9.76 -5.94 -17.39
C SER A 247 9.89 -4.76 -18.36
N LEU A 248 10.41 -5.01 -19.57
CA LEU A 248 10.53 -4.01 -20.60
C LEU A 248 9.17 -3.44 -21.03
N ALA A 249 8.18 -4.30 -21.29
CA ALA A 249 6.84 -3.87 -21.64
C ALA A 249 6.19 -3.02 -20.52
N ASN A 250 6.39 -3.40 -19.27
CA ASN A 250 5.90 -2.66 -18.11
C ASN A 250 6.56 -1.29 -17.98
N LYS A 251 7.87 -1.18 -18.17
CA LYS A 251 8.61 0.10 -18.17
C LYS A 251 8.11 1.03 -19.27
N ILE A 252 7.90 0.51 -20.47
CA ILE A 252 7.37 1.28 -21.60
C ILE A 252 5.95 1.80 -21.30
N ASN A 253 5.06 0.93 -20.80
CA ASN A 253 3.68 1.29 -20.48
C ASN A 253 3.56 2.29 -19.32
N SER A 254 4.48 2.27 -18.38
CA SER A 254 4.48 3.23 -17.25
C SER A 254 5.03 4.60 -17.64
N GLY A 255 5.73 4.69 -18.75
CA GLY A 255 6.37 5.93 -19.21
C GLY A 255 7.71 6.20 -18.54
N ALA A 256 8.39 7.22 -19.06
CA ALA A 256 9.65 7.70 -18.53
C ALA A 256 9.43 8.63 -17.33
N LEU A 257 10.36 8.59 -16.38
CA LEU A 257 10.43 9.59 -15.31
C LEU A 257 10.88 10.94 -15.92
N PRO A 258 10.35 12.07 -15.40
CA PRO A 258 10.73 13.41 -15.89
C PRO A 258 12.17 13.79 -15.55
N PHE A 259 12.78 13.12 -14.56
CA PHE A 259 14.17 13.26 -14.13
C PHE A 259 14.67 11.96 -13.48
N ALA A 260 15.97 11.81 -13.35
CA ALA A 260 16.57 10.65 -12.69
C ALA A 260 16.27 10.67 -11.18
N LEU A 261 15.94 9.52 -10.63
CA LEU A 261 15.70 9.32 -9.19
C LEU A 261 16.82 8.49 -8.57
N THR A 262 17.25 8.91 -7.39
CA THR A 262 18.18 8.14 -6.54
C THR A 262 17.45 7.68 -5.29
N ALA A 263 17.59 6.39 -4.93
CA ALA A 263 17.12 5.89 -3.64
C ALA A 263 18.10 6.31 -2.55
N GLU A 264 17.72 7.29 -1.73
CA GLU A 264 18.56 7.80 -0.65
C GLU A 264 18.61 6.83 0.54
N ASN A 265 17.43 6.40 0.97
CA ASN A 265 17.28 5.48 2.08
C ASN A 265 16.23 4.44 1.75
N TYR A 266 16.50 3.20 2.09
CA TYR A 266 15.49 2.16 2.08
C TYR A 266 15.59 1.26 3.31
N SER A 267 14.45 0.78 3.76
CA SER A 267 14.31 -0.17 4.85
C SER A 267 13.46 -1.34 4.39
N THR A 268 13.87 -2.54 4.73
CA THR A 268 13.14 -3.76 4.39
C THR A 268 12.79 -4.55 5.64
N ILE A 269 11.55 -4.97 5.72
CA ILE A 269 11.06 -5.80 6.82
C ILE A 269 10.64 -7.15 6.26
N SER A 270 11.26 -8.23 6.78
CA SER A 270 10.89 -9.57 6.33
C SER A 270 9.49 -9.95 6.81
N PRO A 271 8.70 -10.70 6.01
CA PRO A 271 7.36 -11.14 6.39
C PRO A 271 7.33 -11.95 7.68
N SER A 272 8.36 -12.77 7.93
CA SER A 272 8.45 -13.59 9.14
C SER A 272 8.62 -12.74 10.41
N LEU A 273 9.39 -11.65 10.34
CA LEU A 273 9.58 -10.73 11.47
C LEU A 273 8.28 -10.00 11.81
N GLY A 274 7.56 -9.51 10.80
CA GLY A 274 6.28 -8.84 10.98
C GLY A 274 5.21 -9.75 11.54
N ALA A 275 5.05 -10.96 10.99
CA ALA A 275 4.08 -11.94 11.48
C ALA A 275 4.33 -12.37 12.93
N ASN A 276 5.59 -12.60 13.33
CA ASN A 276 5.96 -12.91 14.70
C ASN A 276 5.65 -11.75 15.65
N SER A 277 5.89 -10.51 15.21
CA SER A 277 5.58 -9.30 15.99
C SER A 277 4.08 -9.13 16.18
N LEU A 278 3.28 -9.36 15.13
CA LEU A 278 1.81 -9.35 15.21
C LEU A 278 1.31 -10.39 16.22
N GLN A 279 1.79 -11.63 16.11
CA GLN A 279 1.39 -12.70 17.03
C GLN A 279 1.73 -12.35 18.50
N ALA A 280 2.92 -11.84 18.75
CA ALA A 280 3.33 -11.42 20.08
C ALA A 280 2.44 -10.30 20.64
N MET A 281 2.10 -9.28 19.81
CA MET A 281 1.23 -8.18 20.22
C MET A 281 -0.21 -8.62 20.45
N VAL A 282 -0.77 -9.50 19.62
CA VAL A 282 -2.11 -10.05 19.84
C VAL A 282 -2.18 -10.82 21.15
N ILE A 283 -1.20 -11.69 21.41
CA ILE A 283 -1.12 -12.43 22.69
C ILE A 283 -1.00 -11.46 23.86
N ALA A 284 -0.12 -10.46 23.78
CA ALA A 284 0.03 -9.46 24.83
C ALA A 284 -1.27 -8.68 25.08
N GLY A 285 -1.99 -8.29 24.02
CA GLY A 285 -3.29 -7.61 24.12
C GLY A 285 -4.36 -8.47 24.79
N VAL A 286 -4.44 -9.76 24.44
CA VAL A 286 -5.38 -10.70 25.07
C VAL A 286 -5.03 -10.90 26.56
N VAL A 287 -3.75 -11.09 26.88
CA VAL A 287 -3.29 -11.23 28.28
C VAL A 287 -3.61 -9.97 29.07
N ALA A 288 -3.32 -8.79 28.52
CA ALA A 288 -3.63 -7.51 29.16
C ALA A 288 -5.14 -7.37 29.41
N PHE A 289 -5.99 -7.67 28.41
CA PHE A 289 -7.44 -7.63 28.54
C PHE A 289 -7.94 -8.57 29.66
N VAL A 290 -7.44 -9.80 29.72
CA VAL A 290 -7.83 -10.79 30.76
C VAL A 290 -7.40 -10.33 32.14
N LEU A 291 -6.17 -9.82 32.28
CA LEU A 291 -5.69 -9.29 33.55
C LEU A 291 -6.52 -8.12 34.06
N VAL A 292 -6.85 -7.18 33.15
CA VAL A 292 -7.72 -6.05 33.48
C VAL A 292 -9.13 -6.52 33.86
N ALA A 293 -9.71 -7.46 33.12
CA ALA A 293 -11.03 -8.00 33.43
C ALA A 293 -11.07 -8.67 34.80
N LEU A 294 -10.06 -9.49 35.15
CA LEU A 294 -9.92 -10.13 36.44
C LEU A 294 -9.78 -9.09 37.56
N PHE A 295 -8.93 -8.07 37.36
CA PHE A 295 -8.74 -6.97 38.30
C PHE A 295 -10.04 -6.22 38.58
N MET A 296 -10.78 -5.87 37.51
CA MET A 296 -12.05 -5.15 37.62
C MET A 296 -13.12 -5.97 38.35
N ILE A 297 -13.26 -7.26 38.03
CA ILE A 297 -14.22 -8.15 38.72
C ILE A 297 -13.83 -8.36 40.20
N ALA A 298 -12.54 -8.56 40.51
CA ALA A 298 -12.07 -8.78 41.86
C ALA A 298 -12.30 -7.56 42.76
N ASN A 299 -12.03 -6.34 42.26
CA ASN A 299 -12.13 -5.12 43.09
C ASN A 299 -13.53 -4.52 43.14
N TYR A 300 -14.30 -4.60 42.01
CA TYR A 300 -15.59 -3.94 41.87
C TYR A 300 -16.79 -4.90 41.78
N ARG A 301 -16.54 -6.23 41.73
CA ARG A 301 -17.57 -7.27 41.67
C ARG A 301 -18.58 -7.00 40.50
N LEU A 302 -19.87 -6.82 40.81
CA LEU A 302 -20.91 -6.61 39.79
C LEU A 302 -20.67 -5.37 38.91
N PRO A 303 -20.37 -4.17 39.41
CA PRO A 303 -19.94 -3.03 38.58
C PRO A 303 -18.73 -3.35 37.72
N GLY A 304 -17.76 -4.14 38.21
CA GLY A 304 -16.62 -4.60 37.44
C GLY A 304 -16.99 -5.49 36.26
N ALA A 305 -17.96 -6.40 36.46
CA ALA A 305 -18.46 -7.24 35.36
C ALA A 305 -19.16 -6.40 34.25
N VAL A 306 -19.91 -5.39 34.64
CA VAL A 306 -20.54 -4.42 33.69
C VAL A 306 -19.47 -3.65 32.94
N ALA A 307 -18.42 -3.19 33.60
CA ALA A 307 -17.28 -2.48 33.00
C ALA A 307 -16.52 -3.37 31.99
N VAL A 308 -16.36 -4.68 32.28
CA VAL A 308 -15.74 -5.62 31.32
C VAL A 308 -16.58 -5.78 30.06
N ILE A 309 -17.94 -5.83 30.18
CA ILE A 309 -18.82 -5.87 29.01
C ILE A 309 -18.71 -4.58 28.19
N ALA A 310 -18.63 -3.41 28.86
CA ALA A 310 -18.44 -2.13 28.18
C ALA A 310 -17.06 -2.07 27.47
N LEU A 311 -16.00 -2.59 28.10
CA LEU A 311 -14.67 -2.68 27.54
C LEU A 311 -14.62 -3.60 26.31
N LEU A 312 -15.34 -4.73 26.34
CA LEU A 312 -15.50 -5.61 25.18
C LEU A 312 -16.18 -4.87 24.02
N GLY A 313 -17.23 -4.09 24.32
CA GLY A 313 -17.90 -3.26 23.31
C GLY A 313 -16.98 -2.19 22.72
N GLN A 314 -16.17 -1.53 23.54
CA GLN A 314 -15.18 -0.56 23.08
C GLN A 314 -14.14 -1.21 22.17
N THR A 315 -13.58 -2.35 22.55
CA THR A 315 -12.60 -3.08 21.72
C THR A 315 -13.21 -3.52 20.40
N ALA A 316 -14.43 -4.05 20.43
CA ALA A 316 -15.15 -4.43 19.21
C ALA A 316 -15.42 -3.24 18.30
N MET A 317 -15.79 -2.07 18.85
CA MET A 317 -16.01 -0.85 18.09
C MET A 317 -14.72 -0.36 17.44
N THR A 318 -13.58 -0.37 18.16
CA THR A 318 -12.28 -0.01 17.60
C THR A 318 -11.90 -0.91 16.44
N LEU A 319 -12.06 -2.24 16.59
CA LEU A 319 -11.81 -3.18 15.51
C LEU A 319 -12.76 -2.98 14.32
N ALA A 320 -14.03 -2.69 14.57
CA ALA A 320 -14.99 -2.40 13.52
C ALA A 320 -14.63 -1.14 12.71
N PHE A 321 -14.10 -0.10 13.34
CA PHE A 321 -13.58 1.08 12.63
C PHE A 321 -12.36 0.74 11.78
N VAL A 322 -11.41 0.00 12.33
CA VAL A 322 -10.17 -0.36 11.63
C VAL A 322 -10.44 -1.29 10.44
N SER A 323 -11.31 -2.29 10.62
CA SER A 323 -11.64 -3.26 9.55
C SER A 323 -12.45 -2.67 8.40
N GLY A 324 -13.10 -1.50 8.62
CA GLY A 324 -14.08 -0.95 7.67
C GLY A 324 -15.42 -1.69 7.71
N TYR A 325 -15.81 -2.16 8.89
CA TYR A 325 -17.13 -2.77 9.16
C TYR A 325 -18.28 -1.90 8.66
N PHE A 326 -18.15 -0.59 8.87
CA PHE A 326 -19.10 0.40 8.35
C PHE A 326 -18.71 0.74 6.91
N SER A 327 -19.50 0.33 5.93
CA SER A 327 -19.25 0.52 4.50
C SER A 327 -19.08 1.99 4.05
N VAL A 328 -19.46 2.94 4.91
CA VAL A 328 -19.29 4.40 4.70
C VAL A 328 -17.85 4.85 4.95
N LEU A 329 -17.10 4.08 5.75
CA LEU A 329 -15.72 4.39 6.10
C LEU A 329 -14.78 3.42 5.38
N ASN A 330 -13.73 3.96 4.75
CA ASN A 330 -12.67 3.14 4.21
C ASN A 330 -11.95 2.41 5.35
N SER A 331 -11.51 1.16 5.09
CA SER A 331 -10.68 0.42 6.04
C SER A 331 -9.33 1.13 6.22
N PHE A 332 -8.86 1.21 7.45
CA PHE A 332 -7.54 1.76 7.77
C PHE A 332 -6.46 0.67 7.67
N THR A 333 -5.26 1.06 7.29
CA THR A 333 -4.10 0.17 7.33
C THR A 333 -3.59 0.10 8.77
N LEU A 334 -3.59 -1.10 9.36
CA LEU A 334 -3.16 -1.32 10.74
C LEU A 334 -1.66 -1.60 10.78
N THR A 335 -0.95 -0.78 11.54
CA THR A 335 0.50 -0.85 11.75
C THR A 335 0.83 -1.33 13.16
N LEU A 336 2.08 -1.73 13.45
CA LEU A 336 2.51 -2.10 14.81
C LEU A 336 2.26 -0.98 15.83
N PRO A 337 2.60 0.31 15.54
CA PRO A 337 2.20 1.43 16.41
C PRO A 337 0.69 1.55 16.57
N GLY A 338 -0.09 1.28 15.53
CA GLY A 338 -1.55 1.27 15.60
C GLY A 338 -2.10 0.22 16.56
N ILE A 339 -1.53 -1.00 16.57
CA ILE A 339 -1.88 -2.05 17.53
C ILE A 339 -1.54 -1.62 18.97
N ALA A 340 -0.35 -1.03 19.16
CA ALA A 340 0.03 -0.49 20.47
C ALA A 340 -0.95 0.60 20.94
N GLY A 341 -1.42 1.47 20.01
CA GLY A 341 -2.46 2.45 20.28
C GLY A 341 -3.79 1.83 20.70
N ILE A 342 -4.21 0.73 20.07
CA ILE A 342 -5.42 -0.02 20.46
C ILE A 342 -5.27 -0.57 21.88
N ILE A 343 -4.13 -1.17 22.22
CA ILE A 343 -3.86 -1.69 23.57
C ILE A 343 -3.89 -0.56 24.59
N LEU A 344 -3.31 0.59 24.28
CA LEU A 344 -3.36 1.78 25.14
C LEU A 344 -4.79 2.30 25.32
N ALA A 345 -5.59 2.31 24.24
CA ALA A 345 -7.00 2.74 24.28
C ALA A 345 -7.86 1.83 25.20
N ILE A 346 -7.54 0.52 25.26
CA ILE A 346 -8.17 -0.40 26.22
C ILE A 346 -7.88 0.05 27.66
N GLY A 347 -6.62 0.42 27.97
CA GLY A 347 -6.22 0.95 29.28
C GLY A 347 -6.99 2.21 29.66
N MET A 348 -7.05 3.20 28.76
CA MET A 348 -7.81 4.45 29.00
C MET A 348 -9.32 4.22 29.18
N GLY A 349 -9.89 3.23 28.47
CA GLY A 349 -11.31 2.87 28.64
C GLY A 349 -11.60 2.26 30.01
N VAL A 350 -10.63 1.57 30.59
CA VAL A 350 -10.72 1.05 31.98
C VAL A 350 -10.70 2.18 32.98
N ASP A 351 -9.81 3.17 32.84
CA ASP A 351 -9.69 4.30 33.78
C ASP A 351 -10.99 5.06 33.92
N ALA A 352 -11.69 5.33 32.82
CA ALA A 352 -13.01 5.96 32.84
C ALA A 352 -14.03 5.15 33.70
N ASN A 353 -14.04 3.83 33.54
CA ASN A 353 -14.91 2.93 34.31
C ASN A 353 -14.51 2.85 35.80
N VAL A 354 -13.21 2.88 36.08
CA VAL A 354 -12.68 2.90 37.47
C VAL A 354 -13.06 4.19 38.17
N ILE A 355 -12.87 5.36 37.53
CA ILE A 355 -13.25 6.67 38.08
C ILE A 355 -14.75 6.69 38.43
N ALA A 356 -15.60 6.24 37.50
CA ALA A 356 -17.03 6.18 37.74
C ALA A 356 -17.37 5.24 38.91
N ALA A 357 -16.78 4.06 38.98
CA ALA A 357 -17.01 3.09 40.04
C ALA A 357 -16.55 3.59 41.44
N GLU A 358 -15.38 4.24 41.53
CA GLU A 358 -14.89 4.82 42.78
C GLU A 358 -15.76 5.98 43.26
N ARG A 359 -16.22 6.85 42.37
CA ARG A 359 -17.17 7.93 42.72
C ARG A 359 -18.50 7.38 43.23
N ILE A 360 -19.04 6.35 42.59
CA ILE A 360 -20.27 5.68 43.12
C ILE A 360 -20.03 5.10 44.50
N LYS A 361 -18.88 4.47 44.73
CA LYS A 361 -18.51 3.86 46.03
C LYS A 361 -18.33 4.92 47.12
N GLU A 362 -17.74 6.09 46.81
CA GLU A 362 -17.64 7.24 47.71
C GLU A 362 -19.03 7.74 48.13
N GLU A 363 -19.95 7.90 47.16
CA GLU A 363 -21.29 8.34 47.41
C GLU A 363 -22.14 7.36 48.22
N ILE A 364 -21.93 6.05 48.04
CA ILE A 364 -22.53 5.00 48.91
C ILE A 364 -21.99 5.10 50.34
N ARG A 365 -20.68 5.30 50.52
CA ARG A 365 -20.05 5.45 51.83
C ARG A 365 -20.50 6.70 52.56
N SER A 366 -20.89 7.75 51.82
CA SER A 366 -21.47 8.98 52.39
C SER A 366 -22.93 8.80 52.82
N GLY A 367 -23.52 7.62 52.73
CA GLY A 367 -24.86 7.28 53.20
C GLY A 367 -25.99 7.53 52.21
N LYS A 368 -25.70 7.80 50.92
CA LYS A 368 -26.73 7.93 49.89
C LYS A 368 -27.35 6.58 49.52
N SER A 369 -28.59 6.59 49.07
CA SER A 369 -29.23 5.42 48.50
C SER A 369 -28.49 4.99 47.22
N ILE A 370 -28.56 3.71 46.84
CA ILE A 370 -27.89 3.16 45.65
C ILE A 370 -28.23 3.97 44.41
N ASP A 371 -29.52 4.29 44.16
CA ASP A 371 -29.96 5.09 43.02
C ASP A 371 -29.39 6.53 43.03
N GLY A 372 -29.32 7.14 44.25
CA GLY A 372 -28.75 8.46 44.45
C GLY A 372 -27.22 8.47 44.26
N ALA A 373 -26.52 7.43 44.75
CA ALA A 373 -25.11 7.28 44.62
C ALA A 373 -24.68 7.06 43.16
N ILE A 374 -25.42 6.24 42.40
CA ILE A 374 -25.14 6.02 40.97
C ILE A 374 -25.26 7.34 40.20
N ARG A 375 -26.35 8.13 40.38
CA ARG A 375 -26.53 9.41 39.69
C ARG A 375 -25.42 10.40 40.06
N ALA A 376 -25.20 10.62 41.35
CA ALA A 376 -24.19 11.56 41.80
C ALA A 376 -22.74 11.11 41.41
N GLY A 377 -22.49 9.83 41.43
CA GLY A 377 -21.18 9.26 41.05
C GLY A 377 -20.89 9.48 39.56
N PHE A 378 -21.86 9.27 38.68
CA PHE A 378 -21.71 9.57 37.25
C PHE A 378 -21.55 11.06 36.97
N ASP A 379 -22.38 11.92 37.57
CA ASP A 379 -22.32 13.39 37.41
C ASP A 379 -20.94 13.94 37.85
N ARG A 380 -20.40 13.45 38.96
CA ARG A 380 -19.08 13.84 39.48
C ARG A 380 -17.91 13.18 38.76
N GLY A 381 -18.13 12.01 38.19
CA GLY A 381 -17.13 11.27 37.41
C GLY A 381 -16.92 11.81 36.01
N LEU A 382 -17.90 12.50 35.43
CA LEU A 382 -17.86 12.93 34.04
C LEU A 382 -16.73 13.95 33.76
N ALA A 383 -16.56 14.96 34.61
CA ALA A 383 -15.54 15.99 34.41
C ALA A 383 -14.09 15.42 34.47
N PRO A 384 -13.70 14.58 35.45
CA PRO A 384 -12.40 13.91 35.45
C PRO A 384 -12.17 13.04 34.22
N VAL A 385 -13.19 12.29 33.74
CA VAL A 385 -13.08 11.44 32.55
C VAL A 385 -12.81 12.27 31.30
N ILE A 386 -13.51 13.39 31.11
CA ILE A 386 -13.29 14.29 29.96
C ILE A 386 -11.90 14.93 30.03
N ASP A 387 -11.44 15.32 31.22
CA ASP A 387 -10.09 15.90 31.40
C ASP A 387 -8.98 14.88 31.12
N GLU A 388 -9.18 13.63 31.50
CA GLU A 388 -8.26 12.50 31.23
C GLU A 388 -8.14 12.22 29.73
N ILE A 389 -9.25 12.14 29.01
CA ILE A 389 -9.28 11.96 27.54
C ILE A 389 -8.58 13.15 26.85
N GLY A 390 -8.81 14.38 27.32
CA GLY A 390 -8.16 15.57 26.79
C GLY A 390 -6.64 15.55 26.98
N ARG A 391 -6.17 15.15 28.16
CA ARG A 391 -4.72 15.03 28.47
C ARG A 391 -4.04 13.93 27.66
N ALA A 392 -4.68 12.77 27.48
CA ALA A 392 -4.16 11.68 26.66
C ALA A 392 -3.98 12.12 25.20
N SER A 393 -4.98 12.79 24.60
CA SER A 393 -4.92 13.29 23.23
C SER A 393 -3.87 14.40 23.03
N CYS A 394 -3.62 15.25 24.03
CA CYS A 394 -2.56 16.26 23.98
C CYS A 394 -1.15 15.65 24.12
N ARG A 395 -0.99 14.58 24.92
CA ARG A 395 0.29 13.91 25.13
C ARG A 395 0.76 13.16 23.89
N GLU A 396 -0.16 12.59 23.12
CA GLU A 396 0.12 11.90 21.86
C GLU A 396 0.66 12.85 20.78
N ARG A 397 0.16 14.09 20.71
CA ARG A 397 0.67 15.11 19.78
C ARG A 397 2.10 15.57 20.07
N VAL A 398 2.56 15.49 21.33
CA VAL A 398 3.91 15.90 21.72
C VAL A 398 4.94 14.79 21.50
N SER A 399 4.51 13.54 21.38
CA SER A 399 5.39 12.38 21.19
C SER A 399 5.53 11.93 19.74
N SER A 400 4.81 12.54 18.78
CA SER A 400 5.02 12.33 17.36
C SER A 400 6.13 13.27 16.88
N PRO A 401 7.34 12.78 16.56
CA PRO A 401 8.30 13.59 15.82
C PRO A 401 7.74 13.80 14.41
N VAL A 402 7.71 15.07 13.99
CA VAL A 402 7.38 15.54 12.64
C VAL A 402 8.43 15.03 11.66
#